data_80cc679206365efe42ee2e3010b82b0d
#
_entry.id   80cc679206365efe42ee2e3010b82b0d
#
_cell.length_a   1.000
_cell.length_b   1.000
_cell.length_c   1.000
_cell.angle_alpha   90.00
_cell.angle_beta   90.00
_cell.angle_gamma   90.00
#
_symmetry.space_group_name_H-M   'P 1'
#
loop_
_entity.id
_entity.type
_entity.pdbx_description
1 polymer ?
#
loop_
_entity_poly.entity_id
_entity_poly.type
_entity_poly.pdbx_seq_one_letter_code
_entity_poly.pdbx_strand_id
1 'polypeptide(L)'
;MKITYLAHASFLIETKSGVKILTDPYDDSVGYTVFELSPNVVLTSHKHFDHGYTGSLKGDYVLVDKEGEFEVKGVKIKGIKTFHDKENGQKRGENIVFVIEDEFCVAHLGDLGHELLEHQLEKMGKVDILLIPVGGVYTIDAKEAFNVAKAVNPRIIIPMHYKTEKLKFDLGKVEEFTKHFEDIEVLNTCEIEINNLPEKQKVMLLKYKG
;
A
#
# COMPACT_ATOMS: atom_id res chain seq x y z
N MET A 1 -9.26 5.92 12.42
CA MET A 1 -8.80 5.85 11.01
C MET A 1 -9.59 4.79 10.28
N LYS A 2 -10.02 5.05 9.04
CA LYS A 2 -10.73 4.07 8.21
C LYS A 2 -9.88 3.73 6.99
N ILE A 3 -9.75 2.44 6.66
CA ILE A 3 -9.00 1.94 5.50
C ILE A 3 -9.92 1.09 4.65
N THR A 4 -10.08 1.45 3.38
CA THR A 4 -10.83 0.69 2.38
C THR A 4 -9.88 0.15 1.34
N TYR A 5 -9.83 -1.17 1.18
CA TYR A 5 -9.09 -1.82 0.11
C TYR A 5 -9.91 -1.80 -1.18
N LEU A 6 -9.50 -0.99 -2.13
CA LEU A 6 -10.21 -0.87 -3.40
C LEU A 6 -9.93 -2.09 -4.28
N ALA A 7 -8.70 -2.37 -4.57
CA ALA A 7 -8.12 -3.60 -5.15
C ALA A 7 -6.64 -3.36 -5.50
N HIS A 8 -5.93 -4.39 -5.95
CA HIS A 8 -4.53 -4.35 -6.41
C HIS A 8 -3.60 -3.75 -5.36
N ALA A 9 -3.09 -2.53 -5.56
CA ALA A 9 -2.33 -1.77 -4.56
C ALA A 9 -3.08 -0.51 -4.09
N SER A 10 -4.37 -0.36 -4.44
CA SER A 10 -5.11 0.86 -4.19
C SER A 10 -5.93 0.80 -2.91
N PHE A 11 -5.73 1.80 -2.06
CA PHE A 11 -6.47 2.00 -0.81
C PHE A 11 -7.02 3.42 -0.72
N LEU A 12 -8.20 3.54 -0.12
CA LEU A 12 -8.71 4.81 0.37
C LEU A 12 -8.55 4.84 1.89
N ILE A 13 -7.69 5.74 2.39
CA ILE A 13 -7.43 5.95 3.80
C ILE A 13 -8.14 7.24 4.22
N GLU A 14 -9.05 7.14 5.18
CA GLU A 14 -9.74 8.29 5.76
C GLU A 14 -9.26 8.50 7.20
N THR A 15 -8.67 9.65 7.44
CA THR A 15 -8.18 10.06 8.75
C THR A 15 -9.33 10.39 9.69
N LYS A 16 -9.06 10.53 10.98
CA LYS A 16 -10.07 10.95 11.96
C LYS A 16 -10.60 12.37 11.69
N SER A 17 -9.77 13.23 11.10
CA SER A 17 -10.16 14.58 10.69
C SER A 17 -10.96 14.63 9.37
N GLY A 18 -11.20 13.47 8.74
CA GLY A 18 -11.94 13.34 7.47
C GLY A 18 -11.10 13.61 6.23
N VAL A 19 -9.77 13.68 6.33
CA VAL A 19 -8.89 13.78 5.16
C VAL A 19 -8.84 12.44 4.44
N LYS A 20 -9.15 12.44 3.14
CA LYS A 20 -9.18 11.26 2.29
C LYS A 20 -7.92 11.18 1.45
N ILE A 21 -7.18 10.09 1.61
CA ILE A 21 -5.92 9.81 0.92
C ILE A 21 -6.13 8.57 0.08
N LEU A 22 -5.91 8.69 -1.22
CA LEU A 22 -5.98 7.58 -2.17
C LEU A 22 -4.57 7.16 -2.56
N THR A 23 -4.24 5.88 -2.44
CA THR A 23 -2.97 5.32 -2.90
C THR A 23 -3.16 4.57 -4.21
N ASP A 24 -2.19 4.68 -5.09
CA ASP A 24 -2.01 3.90 -6.32
C ASP A 24 -3.32 3.60 -7.09
N PRO A 25 -4.04 4.62 -7.60
CA PRO A 25 -5.23 4.41 -8.40
C PRO A 25 -4.89 3.74 -9.74
N TYR A 26 -5.73 2.82 -10.17
CA TYR A 26 -5.57 1.98 -11.37
C TYR A 26 -6.68 2.22 -12.40
N ASP A 27 -6.41 1.87 -13.66
CA ASP A 27 -7.41 1.87 -14.73
C ASP A 27 -8.11 0.51 -14.88
N ASP A 28 -9.10 0.42 -15.77
CA ASP A 28 -9.94 -0.78 -15.98
C ASP A 28 -9.19 -1.96 -16.65
N SER A 29 -8.01 -1.71 -17.21
CA SER A 29 -7.19 -2.76 -17.83
C SER A 29 -6.68 -3.78 -16.82
N VAL A 30 -6.56 -3.40 -15.54
CA VAL A 30 -6.16 -4.28 -14.43
C VAL A 30 -7.19 -5.39 -14.18
N GLY A 31 -8.47 -5.13 -14.45
CA GLY A 31 -9.56 -6.10 -14.33
C GLY A 31 -10.51 -5.85 -13.16
N TYR A 32 -10.25 -4.84 -12.37
CA TYR A 32 -11.13 -4.42 -11.27
C TYR A 32 -12.02 -3.23 -11.64
N THR A 33 -13.04 -2.99 -10.81
CA THR A 33 -13.90 -1.83 -10.95
C THR A 33 -13.15 -0.54 -10.64
N VAL A 34 -13.19 0.42 -11.55
CA VAL A 34 -12.65 1.77 -11.33
C VAL A 34 -13.71 2.62 -10.65
N PHE A 35 -13.37 3.25 -9.53
CA PHE A 35 -14.30 4.06 -8.75
C PHE A 35 -14.12 5.56 -9.03
N GLU A 36 -15.23 6.28 -9.15
CA GLU A 36 -15.21 7.73 -9.08
C GLU A 36 -15.05 8.17 -7.62
N LEU A 37 -13.93 8.80 -7.30
CA LEU A 37 -13.59 9.21 -5.94
C LEU A 37 -13.22 10.69 -5.91
N SER A 38 -13.42 11.33 -4.76
CA SER A 38 -12.99 12.70 -4.49
C SER A 38 -12.03 12.74 -3.30
N PRO A 39 -10.78 12.31 -3.47
CA PRO A 39 -9.77 12.34 -2.42
C PRO A 39 -9.28 13.77 -2.17
N ASN A 40 -8.64 14.02 -1.03
CA ASN A 40 -7.89 15.25 -0.78
C ASN A 40 -6.43 15.14 -1.23
N VAL A 41 -5.90 13.91 -1.15
CA VAL A 41 -4.52 13.59 -1.53
C VAL A 41 -4.55 12.32 -2.38
N VAL A 42 -3.71 12.29 -3.40
CA VAL A 42 -3.42 11.10 -4.22
C VAL A 42 -1.94 10.82 -4.11
N LEU A 43 -1.59 9.59 -3.73
CA LEU A 43 -0.23 9.10 -3.66
C LEU A 43 -0.03 8.08 -4.78
N THR A 44 0.95 8.31 -5.65
CA THR A 44 1.29 7.36 -6.71
C THR A 44 2.74 6.92 -6.55
N SER A 45 2.92 5.63 -6.26
CA SER A 45 4.25 5.06 -6.02
C SER A 45 5.13 5.11 -7.27
N HIS A 46 4.53 5.00 -8.44
CA HIS A 46 5.18 5.11 -9.75
C HIS A 46 4.14 5.33 -10.87
N LYS A 47 4.61 5.50 -12.12
CA LYS A 47 3.76 5.97 -13.24
C LYS A 47 3.18 4.86 -14.13
N HIS A 48 3.13 3.61 -13.67
CA HIS A 48 2.43 2.58 -14.43
C HIS A 48 0.92 2.78 -14.37
N PHE A 49 0.19 2.28 -15.39
CA PHE A 49 -1.26 2.45 -15.54
C PHE A 49 -2.07 1.83 -14.40
N ASP A 50 -1.51 0.86 -13.74
CA ASP A 50 -2.09 0.14 -12.61
C ASP A 50 -1.79 0.78 -11.23
N HIS A 51 -1.04 1.92 -11.21
CA HIS A 51 -0.70 2.67 -9.99
C HIS A 51 -0.83 4.19 -10.10
N GLY A 52 -0.98 4.73 -11.31
CA GLY A 52 -0.96 6.17 -11.54
C GLY A 52 -2.18 6.72 -12.28
N TYR A 53 -3.28 5.99 -12.40
CA TYR A 53 -4.44 6.42 -13.13
C TYR A 53 -5.35 7.36 -12.34
N THR A 54 -5.37 8.63 -12.71
CA THR A 54 -6.19 9.65 -12.04
C THR A 54 -7.43 10.09 -12.83
N GLY A 55 -7.70 9.49 -14.00
CA GLY A 55 -8.77 9.91 -14.90
C GLY A 55 -10.21 9.74 -14.37
N SER A 56 -10.41 8.91 -13.34
CA SER A 56 -11.71 8.72 -12.68
C SER A 56 -11.94 9.63 -11.48
N LEU A 57 -10.92 10.40 -11.07
CA LEU A 57 -11.00 11.22 -9.86
C LEU A 57 -11.75 12.52 -10.11
N LYS A 58 -12.45 12.99 -9.11
CA LYS A 58 -13.26 14.22 -9.13
C LYS A 58 -12.76 15.20 -8.05
N GLY A 59 -13.00 16.49 -8.32
CA GLY A 59 -12.63 17.58 -7.40
C GLY A 59 -11.12 17.88 -7.41
N ASP A 60 -10.73 18.78 -6.52
CA ASP A 60 -9.33 19.20 -6.37
C ASP A 60 -8.62 18.29 -5.35
N TYR A 61 -7.44 17.82 -5.71
CA TYR A 61 -6.58 17.02 -4.83
C TYR A 61 -5.11 17.42 -4.98
N VAL A 62 -4.32 17.12 -3.97
CA VAL A 62 -2.86 17.24 -4.03
C VAL A 62 -2.29 15.90 -4.49
N LEU A 63 -1.56 15.90 -5.61
CA LEU A 63 -0.82 14.73 -6.09
C LEU A 63 0.59 14.72 -5.47
N VAL A 64 0.96 13.60 -4.85
CA VAL A 64 2.32 13.34 -4.36
C VAL A 64 2.84 12.08 -5.07
N ASP A 65 3.82 12.27 -5.95
CA ASP A 65 4.39 11.22 -6.83
C ASP A 65 5.92 11.21 -6.78
N LYS A 66 6.52 11.67 -5.69
CA LYS A 66 7.98 11.81 -5.54
C LYS A 66 8.44 11.68 -4.09
N GLU A 67 9.75 11.49 -3.91
CA GLU A 67 10.38 11.54 -2.61
C GLU A 67 10.31 12.95 -1.98
N GLY A 68 10.32 13.01 -0.65
CA GLY A 68 10.29 14.24 0.13
C GLY A 68 9.31 14.18 1.29
N GLU A 69 9.19 15.28 2.00
CA GLU A 69 8.26 15.48 3.09
C GLU A 69 7.18 16.48 2.67
N PHE A 70 5.95 16.13 2.92
CA PHE A 70 4.77 16.91 2.54
C PHE A 70 3.83 17.01 3.74
N GLU A 71 3.07 18.08 3.79
CA GLU A 71 1.96 18.23 4.74
C GLU A 71 0.72 18.73 4.00
N VAL A 72 -0.35 17.98 4.10
CA VAL A 72 -1.63 18.32 3.46
C VAL A 72 -2.74 18.21 4.49
N LYS A 73 -3.41 19.33 4.78
CA LYS A 73 -4.52 19.42 5.76
C LYS A 73 -4.16 18.82 7.13
N GLY A 74 -2.92 19.02 7.59
CA GLY A 74 -2.41 18.54 8.87
C GLY A 74 -1.93 17.07 8.87
N VAL A 75 -2.06 16.36 7.77
CA VAL A 75 -1.48 15.02 7.60
C VAL A 75 -0.08 15.13 7.03
N LYS A 76 0.89 14.51 7.69
CA LYS A 76 2.27 14.46 7.22
C LYS A 76 2.46 13.22 6.34
N ILE A 77 3.17 13.40 5.23
CA ILE A 77 3.42 12.35 4.25
C ILE A 77 4.91 12.37 3.90
N LYS A 78 5.57 11.23 4.03
CA LYS A 78 6.95 11.06 3.55
C LYS A 78 6.94 10.16 2.32
N GLY A 79 7.55 10.62 1.24
CA GLY A 79 7.92 9.79 0.10
C GLY A 79 9.36 9.33 0.23
N ILE A 80 9.60 8.04 0.21
CA ILE A 80 10.93 7.42 0.34
C ILE A 80 11.23 6.68 -0.95
N LYS A 81 12.31 7.08 -1.62
CA LYS A 81 12.75 6.45 -2.86
C LYS A 81 13.19 5.01 -2.62
N THR A 82 12.63 4.11 -3.39
CA THR A 82 12.99 2.71 -3.52
C THR A 82 12.98 2.32 -5.01
N PHE A 83 13.08 1.03 -5.32
CA PHE A 83 13.07 0.55 -6.69
C PHE A 83 12.04 -0.56 -6.89
N HIS A 84 11.51 -0.61 -8.10
CA HIS A 84 10.55 -1.62 -8.55
C HIS A 84 11.24 -2.91 -9.04
N ASP A 85 12.53 -3.06 -8.74
CA ASP A 85 13.33 -4.24 -9.06
C ASP A 85 14.55 -4.37 -8.14
N LYS A 86 15.28 -5.48 -8.26
CA LYS A 86 16.52 -5.77 -7.49
C LYS A 86 17.78 -5.17 -8.11
N GLU A 87 17.65 -4.45 -9.21
CA GLU A 87 18.77 -3.91 -10.00
C GLU A 87 18.78 -2.37 -9.97
N ASN A 88 18.37 -1.79 -8.85
CA ASN A 88 18.33 -0.34 -8.62
C ASN A 88 17.52 0.41 -9.70
N GLY A 89 16.39 -0.14 -10.10
CA GLY A 89 15.47 0.47 -11.05
C GLY A 89 15.86 0.29 -12.53
N GLN A 90 16.88 -0.48 -12.84
CA GLN A 90 17.34 -0.64 -14.23
C GLN A 90 16.31 -1.36 -15.12
N LYS A 91 15.47 -2.20 -14.55
CA LYS A 91 14.46 -2.96 -15.30
C LYS A 91 13.07 -2.33 -15.28
N ARG A 92 12.64 -1.83 -14.11
CA ARG A 92 11.27 -1.38 -13.87
C ARG A 92 11.15 0.03 -13.35
N GLY A 93 12.28 0.69 -13.07
CA GLY A 93 12.31 2.06 -12.60
C GLY A 93 12.23 2.20 -11.08
N GLU A 94 11.90 3.43 -10.69
CA GLU A 94 11.77 3.85 -9.31
C GLU A 94 10.39 3.47 -8.76
N ASN A 95 10.35 3.27 -7.44
CA ASN A 95 9.14 3.15 -6.65
C ASN A 95 9.25 4.08 -5.45
N ILE A 96 8.17 4.67 -5.02
CA ILE A 96 8.08 5.50 -3.82
C ILE A 96 7.30 4.75 -2.76
N VAL A 97 7.94 4.50 -1.64
CA VAL A 97 7.26 4.08 -0.40
C VAL A 97 6.70 5.32 0.27
N PHE A 98 5.42 5.32 0.59
CA PHE A 98 4.79 6.41 1.32
C PHE A 98 4.57 6.04 2.78
N VAL A 99 4.95 6.96 3.67
CA VAL A 99 4.60 6.90 5.10
C VAL A 99 3.66 8.06 5.40
N ILE A 100 2.46 7.72 5.88
CA ILE A 100 1.38 8.65 6.19
C ILE A 100 1.26 8.72 7.71
N GLU A 101 1.53 9.90 8.27
CA GLU A 101 1.50 10.14 9.71
C GLU A 101 0.26 10.95 10.09
N ASP A 102 -0.67 10.33 10.80
CA ASP A 102 -1.86 10.93 11.44
C ASP A 102 -2.05 10.28 12.82
N GLU A 103 -3.25 9.85 13.20
CA GLU A 103 -3.50 9.11 14.44
C GLU A 103 -2.65 7.81 14.52
N PHE A 104 -2.50 7.12 13.41
CA PHE A 104 -1.62 5.97 13.21
C PHE A 104 -0.68 6.24 12.03
N CYS A 105 0.49 5.62 12.10
CA CYS A 105 1.48 5.69 11.02
C CYS A 105 1.25 4.54 10.04
N VAL A 106 0.83 4.86 8.81
CA VAL A 106 0.57 3.89 7.73
C VAL A 106 1.68 3.95 6.70
N ALA A 107 2.32 2.82 6.41
CA ALA A 107 3.26 2.71 5.29
C ALA A 107 2.61 1.96 4.12
N HIS A 108 2.66 2.56 2.93
CA HIS A 108 2.28 1.94 1.66
C HIS A 108 3.53 1.70 0.84
N LEU A 109 3.82 0.44 0.54
CA LEU A 109 5.09 0.08 -0.09
C LEU A 109 5.08 0.14 -1.63
N GLY A 110 3.92 0.45 -2.24
CA GLY A 110 3.79 0.45 -3.71
C GLY A 110 4.22 -0.90 -4.29
N ASP A 111 4.95 -0.85 -5.40
CA ASP A 111 5.54 -2.02 -6.04
C ASP A 111 7.00 -2.21 -5.63
N LEU A 112 7.24 -2.25 -4.32
CA LEU A 112 8.58 -2.51 -3.79
C LEU A 112 9.17 -3.78 -4.41
N GLY A 113 10.33 -3.66 -5.08
CA GLY A 113 10.97 -4.74 -5.82
C GLY A 113 12.18 -5.38 -5.11
N HIS A 114 12.54 -4.92 -3.93
CA HIS A 114 13.69 -5.42 -3.14
C HIS A 114 13.44 -5.31 -1.64
N GLU A 115 14.18 -6.02 -0.82
CA GLU A 115 14.13 -5.82 0.64
C GLU A 115 14.62 -4.42 1.01
N LEU A 116 14.00 -3.81 2.04
CA LEU A 116 14.32 -2.45 2.47
C LEU A 116 15.73 -2.37 3.06
N LEU A 117 16.48 -1.37 2.65
CA LEU A 117 17.79 -1.06 3.18
C LEU A 117 17.67 -0.34 4.53
N GLU A 118 18.72 -0.43 5.37
CA GLU A 118 18.73 0.17 6.71
C GLU A 118 18.35 1.66 6.70
N HIS A 119 18.94 2.44 5.80
CA HIS A 119 18.64 3.88 5.70
C HIS A 119 17.19 4.17 5.23
N GLN A 120 16.55 3.22 4.52
CA GLN A 120 15.13 3.34 4.13
C GLN A 120 14.24 3.03 5.33
N LEU A 121 14.56 2.01 6.12
CA LEU A 121 13.88 1.69 7.38
C LEU A 121 14.01 2.85 8.39
N GLU A 122 15.20 3.44 8.52
CA GLU A 122 15.40 4.62 9.36
C GLU A 122 14.52 5.82 8.93
N LYS A 123 14.43 6.10 7.62
CA LYS A 123 13.56 7.15 7.08
C LYS A 123 12.07 6.87 7.30
N MET A 124 11.66 5.61 7.23
CA MET A 124 10.27 5.22 7.52
C MET A 124 9.91 5.47 8.98
N GLY A 125 10.85 5.23 9.89
CA GLY A 125 10.60 5.34 11.32
C GLY A 125 9.62 4.27 11.81
N LYS A 126 8.87 4.61 12.86
CA LYS A 126 7.86 3.69 13.41
C LYS A 126 6.66 3.61 12.49
N VAL A 127 6.27 2.39 12.13
CA VAL A 127 5.07 2.08 11.32
C VAL A 127 4.11 1.26 12.16
N ASP A 128 2.85 1.68 12.21
CA ASP A 128 1.79 0.96 12.92
C ASP A 128 1.04 0.00 11.99
N ILE A 129 0.81 0.41 10.74
CA ILE A 129 0.05 -0.32 9.73
C ILE A 129 0.87 -0.40 8.44
N LEU A 130 1.06 -1.60 7.92
CA LEU A 130 1.87 -1.85 6.71
C LEU A 130 1.00 -2.40 5.59
N LEU A 131 0.93 -1.68 4.47
CA LEU A 131 0.31 -2.11 3.22
C LEU A 131 1.44 -2.62 2.31
N ILE A 132 1.49 -3.94 2.07
CA ILE A 132 2.67 -4.61 1.50
C ILE A 132 2.33 -5.48 0.29
N PRO A 133 3.05 -5.34 -0.85
CA PRO A 133 2.90 -6.23 -1.99
C PRO A 133 3.47 -7.61 -1.67
N VAL A 134 2.75 -8.68 -2.06
CA VAL A 134 3.13 -10.06 -1.73
C VAL A 134 3.07 -11.03 -2.91
N GLY A 135 2.65 -10.55 -4.09
CA GLY A 135 2.41 -11.43 -5.24
C GLY A 135 3.65 -11.82 -6.05
N GLY A 136 4.81 -11.24 -5.77
CA GLY A 136 6.03 -11.51 -6.55
C GLY A 136 5.89 -11.11 -8.01
N VAL A 137 6.65 -11.75 -8.91
CA VAL A 137 6.72 -11.54 -10.37
C VAL A 137 7.21 -10.13 -10.72
N TYR A 138 6.54 -9.10 -10.24
CA TYR A 138 6.89 -7.68 -10.45
C TYR A 138 7.41 -7.00 -9.18
N THR A 139 7.08 -7.51 -8.02
CA THR A 139 7.41 -6.97 -6.69
C THR A 139 8.24 -7.96 -5.89
N ILE A 140 8.52 -7.65 -4.64
CA ILE A 140 9.03 -8.64 -3.68
C ILE A 140 8.09 -9.85 -3.62
N ASP A 141 8.67 -11.04 -3.51
CA ASP A 141 7.90 -12.28 -3.36
C ASP A 141 7.38 -12.44 -1.91
N ALA A 142 6.60 -13.48 -1.68
CA ALA A 142 5.99 -13.76 -0.38
C ALA A 142 7.01 -13.92 0.76
N LYS A 143 8.19 -14.49 0.48
CA LYS A 143 9.26 -14.68 1.47
C LYS A 143 9.98 -13.36 1.77
N GLU A 144 10.28 -12.59 0.74
CA GLU A 144 10.88 -11.25 0.87
C GLU A 144 9.91 -10.30 1.59
N ALA A 145 8.61 -10.36 1.25
CA ALA A 145 7.57 -9.60 1.94
C ALA A 145 7.51 -9.94 3.45
N PHE A 146 7.65 -11.21 3.81
CA PHE A 146 7.75 -11.62 5.20
C PHE A 146 8.99 -11.01 5.89
N ASN A 147 10.17 -11.02 5.24
CA ASN A 147 11.38 -10.41 5.77
C ASN A 147 11.22 -8.89 5.98
N VAL A 148 10.62 -8.21 4.99
CA VAL A 148 10.30 -6.77 5.07
C VAL A 148 9.33 -6.49 6.22
N ALA A 149 8.25 -7.27 6.35
CA ALA A 149 7.29 -7.12 7.44
C ALA A 149 7.94 -7.33 8.83
N LYS A 150 8.90 -8.25 8.95
CA LYS A 150 9.69 -8.44 10.18
C LYS A 150 10.60 -7.25 10.47
N ALA A 151 11.25 -6.69 9.45
CA ALA A 151 12.16 -5.55 9.62
C ALA A 151 11.40 -4.28 10.02
N VAL A 152 10.24 -4.02 9.40
CA VAL A 152 9.37 -2.88 9.72
C VAL A 152 8.67 -3.06 11.08
N ASN A 153 8.31 -4.29 11.44
CA ASN A 153 7.66 -4.69 12.69
C ASN A 153 6.37 -3.88 13.03
N PRO A 154 5.40 -3.78 12.11
CA PRO A 154 4.15 -3.06 12.36
C PRO A 154 3.22 -3.86 13.28
N ARG A 155 2.13 -3.24 13.76
CA ARG A 155 1.06 -3.94 14.50
C ARG A 155 0.05 -4.60 13.58
N ILE A 156 -0.25 -3.98 12.44
CA ILE A 156 -1.19 -4.49 11.44
C ILE A 156 -0.45 -4.61 10.10
N ILE A 157 -0.64 -5.74 9.44
CA ILE A 157 -0.13 -6.01 8.09
C ILE A 157 -1.33 -6.27 7.19
N ILE A 158 -1.44 -5.53 6.10
CA ILE A 158 -2.47 -5.73 5.08
C ILE A 158 -1.75 -6.06 3.77
N PRO A 159 -1.78 -7.32 3.31
CA PRO A 159 -1.18 -7.70 2.05
C PRO A 159 -1.99 -7.16 0.87
N MET A 160 -1.29 -6.78 -0.18
CA MET A 160 -1.83 -6.26 -1.43
C MET A 160 -1.07 -6.83 -2.63
N HIS A 161 -1.47 -6.48 -3.85
CA HIS A 161 -0.77 -6.82 -5.09
C HIS A 161 -0.50 -8.33 -5.23
N TYR A 162 -1.55 -9.14 -5.11
CA TYR A 162 -1.51 -10.60 -5.22
C TYR A 162 -2.61 -11.12 -6.16
N LYS A 163 -2.51 -12.37 -6.59
CA LYS A 163 -3.48 -12.99 -7.52
C LYS A 163 -4.87 -13.07 -6.91
N THR A 164 -5.83 -12.53 -7.64
CA THR A 164 -7.27 -12.68 -7.40
C THR A 164 -7.96 -13.20 -8.67
N GLU A 165 -9.23 -13.56 -8.57
CA GLU A 165 -10.01 -14.05 -9.71
C GLU A 165 -10.16 -13.04 -10.85
N LYS A 166 -10.28 -11.75 -10.50
CA LYS A 166 -10.48 -10.65 -11.47
C LYS A 166 -9.20 -10.14 -12.09
N LEU A 167 -8.07 -10.28 -11.39
CA LEU A 167 -6.80 -9.74 -11.83
C LEU A 167 -6.32 -10.39 -13.12
N LYS A 168 -6.08 -9.57 -14.14
CA LYS A 168 -5.60 -10.02 -15.45
C LYS A 168 -4.12 -10.41 -15.47
N PHE A 169 -3.36 -10.06 -14.43
CA PHE A 169 -1.95 -10.42 -14.33
C PHE A 169 -1.77 -11.75 -13.63
N ASP A 170 -0.67 -12.41 -13.95
CA ASP A 170 -0.28 -13.63 -13.27
C ASP A 170 0.65 -13.30 -12.09
N LEU A 171 0.09 -13.33 -10.89
CA LEU A 171 0.78 -13.07 -9.64
C LEU A 171 0.70 -14.27 -8.69
N GLY A 172 1.58 -14.31 -7.70
CA GLY A 172 1.50 -15.26 -6.60
C GLY A 172 0.26 -15.05 -5.74
N LYS A 173 -0.20 -16.12 -5.10
CA LYS A 173 -1.35 -16.12 -4.21
C LYS A 173 -0.98 -15.57 -2.83
N VAL A 174 -1.94 -14.96 -2.14
CA VAL A 174 -1.75 -14.39 -0.80
C VAL A 174 -1.41 -15.45 0.26
N GLU A 175 -1.86 -16.68 0.07
CA GLU A 175 -1.59 -17.81 0.98
C GLU A 175 -0.09 -18.11 1.10
N GLU A 176 0.70 -17.85 0.05
CA GLU A 176 2.16 -18.00 0.10
C GLU A 176 2.82 -17.04 1.08
N PHE A 177 2.22 -15.88 1.32
CA PHE A 177 2.67 -14.93 2.31
C PHE A 177 2.12 -15.25 3.70
N THR A 178 0.81 -15.49 3.80
CA THR A 178 0.15 -15.66 5.10
C THR A 178 0.62 -16.91 5.85
N LYS A 179 1.06 -17.97 5.17
CA LYS A 179 1.61 -19.18 5.80
C LYS A 179 2.81 -18.93 6.73
N HIS A 180 3.42 -17.74 6.67
CA HIS A 180 4.53 -17.34 7.53
C HIS A 180 4.10 -16.71 8.86
N PHE A 181 2.80 -16.50 9.07
CA PHE A 181 2.24 -15.83 10.25
C PHE A 181 1.29 -16.76 11.01
N GLU A 182 1.22 -16.59 12.33
CA GLU A 182 0.32 -17.35 13.20
C GLU A 182 -1.03 -16.65 13.41
N ASP A 183 -1.02 -15.29 13.49
CA ASP A 183 -2.23 -14.49 13.74
C ASP A 183 -2.72 -13.85 12.43
N ILE A 184 -3.70 -14.49 11.81
CA ILE A 184 -4.30 -14.06 10.54
C ILE A 184 -5.79 -13.89 10.75
N GLU A 185 -6.29 -12.70 10.48
CA GLU A 185 -7.72 -12.39 10.49
C GLU A 185 -8.22 -12.21 9.05
N VAL A 186 -9.08 -13.13 8.62
CA VAL A 186 -9.73 -13.05 7.31
C VAL A 186 -11.03 -12.28 7.45
N LEU A 187 -11.10 -11.10 6.86
CA LEU A 187 -12.23 -10.20 6.97
C LEU A 187 -13.16 -10.33 5.76
N ASN A 188 -14.46 -10.46 6.04
CA ASN A 188 -15.48 -10.53 4.97
C ASN A 188 -15.95 -9.13 4.51
N THR A 189 -15.05 -8.16 4.55
CA THR A 189 -15.30 -6.76 4.19
C THR A 189 -14.10 -6.18 3.45
N CYS A 190 -14.34 -5.16 2.66
CA CYS A 190 -13.29 -4.35 2.02
C CYS A 190 -12.84 -3.17 2.87
N GLU A 191 -13.45 -2.94 4.02
CA GLU A 191 -13.26 -1.75 4.85
C GLU A 191 -13.08 -2.14 6.32
N ILE A 192 -12.12 -1.50 6.98
CA ILE A 192 -11.89 -1.61 8.43
C ILE A 192 -11.83 -0.23 9.05
N GLU A 193 -12.32 -0.13 10.28
CA GLU A 193 -12.15 1.02 11.13
C GLU A 193 -11.18 0.67 12.27
N ILE A 194 -10.08 1.40 12.37
CA ILE A 194 -9.03 1.18 13.35
C ILE A 194 -9.14 2.30 14.41
N ASN A 195 -9.57 1.91 15.59
CA ASN A 195 -9.66 2.79 16.76
C ASN A 195 -8.53 2.53 17.75
N ASN A 196 -7.98 1.31 17.75
CA ASN A 196 -6.85 0.91 18.59
C ASN A 196 -6.00 -0.11 17.83
N LEU A 197 -4.70 -0.11 18.10
CA LEU A 197 -3.79 -1.12 17.57
C LEU A 197 -3.89 -2.41 18.40
N PRO A 198 -3.78 -3.60 17.78
CA PRO A 198 -3.74 -4.85 18.50
C PRO A 198 -2.46 -4.95 19.36
N GLU A 199 -2.53 -5.71 20.47
CA GLU A 199 -1.37 -5.92 21.34
C GLU A 199 -0.24 -6.71 20.65
N LYS A 200 -0.60 -7.65 19.77
CA LYS A 200 0.32 -8.45 18.96
C LYS A 200 0.20 -8.08 17.49
N GLN A 201 1.26 -8.35 16.76
CA GLN A 201 1.24 -8.22 15.29
C GLN A 201 0.18 -9.13 14.69
N LYS A 202 -0.61 -8.61 13.75
CA LYS A 202 -1.69 -9.33 13.10
C LYS A 202 -1.69 -9.06 11.60
N VAL A 203 -1.92 -10.10 10.80
CA VAL A 203 -2.21 -9.99 9.37
C VAL A 203 -3.72 -9.89 9.18
N MET A 204 -4.19 -8.85 8.49
CA MET A 204 -5.61 -8.65 8.16
C MET A 204 -5.81 -8.80 6.65
N LEU A 205 -6.56 -9.82 6.25
CA LEU A 205 -6.95 -10.04 4.86
C LEU A 205 -8.30 -9.41 4.58
N LEU A 206 -8.31 -8.30 3.84
CA LEU A 206 -9.53 -7.67 3.39
C LEU A 206 -9.97 -8.23 2.04
N LYS A 207 -11.28 -8.25 1.79
CA LYS A 207 -11.79 -8.35 0.42
C LYS A 207 -11.53 -7.05 -0.32
N TYR A 208 -11.32 -7.11 -1.63
CA TYR A 208 -11.31 -5.90 -2.44
C TYR A 208 -12.75 -5.44 -2.74
N LYS A 209 -12.92 -4.14 -2.99
CA LYS A 209 -14.23 -3.50 -3.13
C LYS A 209 -14.91 -3.79 -4.47
N GLY A 210 -14.14 -4.09 -5.51
CA GLY A 210 -14.61 -4.08 -6.89
C GLY A 210 -14.79 -5.44 -7.60
#